data_e35d7577791dcbf48eda5b01017ab067
#
_entry.id   e35d7577791dcbf48eda5b01017ab067
#
_cell.length_a   1.000
_cell.length_b   1.000
_cell.length_c   1.000
_cell.angle_alpha   90.00
_cell.angle_beta   90.00
_cell.angle_gamma   90.00
#
_symmetry.space_group_name_H-M   'P 1'
#
loop_
_entity.id
_entity.type
_entity.pdbx_description
1 polymer ?
#
loop_
_entity_poly.entity_id
_entity_poly.type
_entity_poly.pdbx_seq_one_letter_code
_entity_poly.pdbx_strand_id
1 'polypeptide(L)'
;MKIMLLKSFLLVGAIMCFGLAKAQTVSGNVSDDNGPLLGASVVVKGTANGTTADFDGNFTIQAGSGDILVFSYVGYTAQEVAVGNQTTINVVLVANNELDEVIVTGYGGQKEKEITSAVVSVGEEEFNQGQVNDPSQLLQGKVAGLQIYNKGGNPNAGAQIRLRGLSTVGANASPLVVIDGVIGASLSNVDPNDIANISVLKDASAAAIYGSRGSSGVILVTTKSGVAGETKISYNVQYSSAERLNTIDVMSADEFRAAGGRDLGATTSWLDEVTRTAATTIHNVSMSGGNGSTSYRVSANYRDVEGILVNNGFTQMNARLNFSTRTLNDKLKIEFSSSFTDRNQQNGFSEALRYATLYNPTAPILAENAPYAFNGEQFGGYFETLGLFDSFNPVSIANQNINDGKKVEYNYSANFTYSLTDDLDVHFNAANQLSKYGNRLYYRGTSLWNGGAASPSRKGSATLYNDEYTFRLYEAYATWNKSFGNSNLVLTGGYSYQKQNFNSHSVTVGDFPTGDFDYINAIELGQDLLNQGFVGANSDMAPDNEIEAYFLRA
;
A
#
# COMPACT_ATOMS: atom_id res chain seq x y z
N MET A 1 13.84 -56.39 -52.27
CA MET A 1 12.57 -55.80 -52.78
C MET A 1 11.34 -56.18 -51.97
N LYS A 2 11.20 -57.40 -51.39
CA LYS A 2 10.03 -57.80 -50.57
C LYS A 2 9.89 -57.07 -49.19
N ILE A 3 11.00 -56.68 -48.55
CA ILE A 3 11.00 -56.02 -47.26
C ILE A 3 10.63 -54.51 -47.32
N MET A 4 10.92 -53.91 -48.51
CA MET A 4 10.56 -52.51 -48.73
C MET A 4 9.06 -52.31 -48.98
N LEU A 5 8.41 -53.26 -49.68
CA LEU A 5 6.97 -53.28 -49.90
C LEU A 5 6.16 -53.49 -48.59
N LEU A 6 6.68 -54.31 -47.66
CA LEU A 6 6.03 -54.57 -46.40
C LEU A 6 6.07 -53.34 -45.47
N LYS A 7 7.19 -52.58 -45.49
CA LYS A 7 7.30 -51.31 -44.71
C LYS A 7 6.42 -50.20 -45.28
N SER A 8 6.25 -50.13 -46.60
CA SER A 8 5.34 -49.19 -47.26
C SER A 8 3.88 -49.52 -46.98
N PHE A 9 3.51 -50.80 -46.87
CA PHE A 9 2.14 -51.21 -46.54
C PHE A 9 1.80 -50.97 -45.07
N LEU A 10 2.77 -51.13 -44.18
CA LEU A 10 2.60 -50.78 -42.76
C LEU A 10 2.51 -49.26 -42.52
N LEU A 11 3.20 -48.44 -43.30
CA LEU A 11 3.14 -47.00 -43.24
C LEU A 11 1.80 -46.46 -43.77
N VAL A 12 1.28 -47.01 -44.85
CA VAL A 12 -0.04 -46.68 -45.41
C VAL A 12 -1.17 -47.19 -44.50
N GLY A 13 -1.01 -48.35 -43.81
CA GLY A 13 -1.94 -48.85 -42.83
C GLY A 13 -1.99 -47.96 -41.56
N ALA A 14 -0.84 -47.43 -41.11
CA ALA A 14 -0.75 -46.51 -40.00
C ALA A 14 -1.39 -45.14 -40.32
N ILE A 15 -1.31 -44.67 -41.56
CA ILE A 15 -1.94 -43.41 -42.00
C ILE A 15 -3.48 -43.58 -42.16
N MET A 16 -3.97 -44.77 -42.47
CA MET A 16 -5.41 -45.05 -42.53
C MET A 16 -6.06 -45.26 -41.14
N CYS A 17 -5.30 -45.51 -40.10
CA CYS A 17 -5.80 -45.60 -38.73
C CYS A 17 -5.92 -44.25 -38.00
N PHE A 18 -5.51 -43.12 -38.60
CA PHE A 18 -5.98 -41.82 -38.15
C PHE A 18 -7.44 -41.67 -38.55
N GLY A 19 -8.28 -42.25 -37.70
CA GLY A 19 -9.72 -42.27 -37.84
C GLY A 19 -10.26 -40.87 -38.08
N LEU A 20 -11.13 -40.74 -39.03
CA LEU A 20 -12.04 -39.65 -39.27
C LEU A 20 -12.82 -39.36 -37.96
N ALA A 21 -12.25 -38.58 -37.06
CA ALA A 21 -13.00 -37.92 -36.04
C ALA A 21 -14.00 -37.01 -36.75
N LYS A 22 -15.22 -37.50 -36.94
CA LYS A 22 -16.29 -36.68 -37.50
C LYS A 22 -16.64 -35.63 -36.43
N ALA A 23 -16.10 -34.41 -36.58
CA ALA A 23 -16.62 -33.28 -35.87
C ALA A 23 -18.09 -33.12 -36.29
N GLN A 24 -18.99 -33.14 -35.32
CA GLN A 24 -20.40 -32.84 -35.52
C GLN A 24 -20.66 -31.39 -35.10
N THR A 25 -21.64 -30.76 -35.71
CA THR A 25 -22.10 -29.44 -35.27
C THR A 25 -22.96 -29.64 -34.04
N VAL A 26 -22.51 -29.09 -32.93
CA VAL A 26 -23.26 -29.06 -31.66
C VAL A 26 -23.80 -27.65 -31.48
N SER A 27 -25.09 -27.53 -31.24
CA SER A 27 -25.76 -26.28 -30.95
C SER A 27 -26.51 -26.39 -29.61
N GLY A 28 -26.91 -25.28 -29.03
CA GLY A 28 -27.69 -25.28 -27.80
C GLY A 28 -27.85 -23.89 -27.23
N ASN A 29 -28.32 -23.86 -26.02
CA ASN A 29 -28.58 -22.61 -25.29
C ASN A 29 -27.86 -22.61 -23.94
N VAL A 30 -27.28 -21.48 -23.57
CA VAL A 30 -26.70 -21.23 -22.26
C VAL A 30 -27.56 -20.19 -21.56
N SER A 31 -28.12 -20.56 -20.40
CA SER A 31 -29.02 -19.73 -19.61
C SER A 31 -28.72 -19.83 -18.11
N ASP A 32 -29.34 -18.99 -17.32
CA ASP A 32 -29.49 -19.14 -15.89
C ASP A 32 -30.98 -19.17 -15.51
N ASP A 33 -31.30 -19.10 -14.20
CA ASP A 33 -32.68 -19.04 -13.69
C ASP A 33 -33.43 -17.75 -14.09
N ASN A 34 -32.72 -16.72 -14.55
CA ASN A 34 -33.30 -15.42 -14.93
C ASN A 34 -33.42 -15.23 -16.46
N GLY A 35 -32.77 -16.08 -17.28
CA GLY A 35 -32.82 -16.00 -18.73
C GLY A 35 -31.53 -16.37 -19.46
N PRO A 36 -31.44 -16.07 -20.77
CA PRO A 36 -30.28 -16.39 -21.59
C PRO A 36 -29.04 -15.59 -21.20
N LEU A 37 -27.84 -16.21 -21.26
CA LEU A 37 -26.57 -15.60 -20.92
C LEU A 37 -25.80 -15.16 -22.16
N LEU A 38 -25.99 -13.90 -22.58
CA LEU A 38 -25.23 -13.30 -23.69
C LEU A 38 -23.73 -13.31 -23.43
N GLY A 39 -22.95 -13.84 -24.38
CA GLY A 39 -21.49 -13.83 -24.31
C GLY A 39 -20.88 -14.93 -23.45
N ALA A 40 -21.68 -15.90 -22.98
CA ALA A 40 -21.16 -17.09 -22.32
C ALA A 40 -20.17 -17.82 -23.24
N SER A 41 -19.01 -18.17 -22.70
CA SER A 41 -17.94 -18.85 -23.44
C SER A 41 -18.17 -20.36 -23.48
N VAL A 42 -18.07 -20.97 -24.64
CA VAL A 42 -18.18 -22.42 -24.87
C VAL A 42 -16.91 -22.90 -25.57
N VAL A 43 -16.09 -23.71 -24.91
CA VAL A 43 -14.78 -24.14 -25.42
C VAL A 43 -14.66 -25.64 -25.34
N VAL A 44 -14.07 -26.25 -26.37
CA VAL A 44 -13.69 -27.68 -26.35
C VAL A 44 -12.48 -27.85 -25.42
N LYS A 45 -12.64 -28.62 -24.36
CA LYS A 45 -11.61 -28.79 -23.30
C LYS A 45 -10.26 -29.21 -23.88
N GLY A 46 -9.21 -28.47 -23.52
CA GLY A 46 -7.84 -28.76 -23.95
C GLY A 46 -7.51 -28.30 -25.38
N THR A 47 -8.38 -27.54 -26.05
CA THR A 47 -8.16 -26.99 -27.38
C THR A 47 -8.38 -25.48 -27.44
N ALA A 48 -8.00 -24.84 -28.53
CA ALA A 48 -8.33 -23.44 -28.81
C ALA A 48 -9.68 -23.26 -29.54
N ASN A 49 -10.45 -24.34 -29.73
CA ASN A 49 -11.73 -24.30 -30.42
C ASN A 49 -12.82 -23.85 -29.45
N GLY A 50 -13.36 -22.66 -29.68
CA GLY A 50 -14.38 -22.06 -28.83
C GLY A 50 -15.30 -21.11 -29.58
N THR A 51 -16.46 -20.84 -28.99
CA THR A 51 -17.46 -19.88 -29.44
C THR A 51 -18.06 -19.15 -28.24
N THR A 52 -18.85 -18.11 -28.52
CA THR A 52 -19.62 -17.39 -27.49
C THR A 52 -21.12 -17.47 -27.80
N ALA A 53 -21.94 -17.48 -26.75
CA ALA A 53 -23.39 -17.43 -26.88
C ALA A 53 -23.85 -16.05 -27.43
N ASP A 54 -24.87 -16.08 -28.28
CA ASP A 54 -25.50 -14.89 -28.85
C ASP A 54 -26.44 -14.19 -27.84
N PHE A 55 -27.19 -13.17 -28.30
CA PHE A 55 -28.10 -12.39 -27.46
C PHE A 55 -29.22 -13.23 -26.81
N ASP A 56 -29.63 -14.30 -27.49
CA ASP A 56 -30.65 -15.26 -27.00
C ASP A 56 -30.03 -16.45 -26.28
N GLY A 57 -28.70 -16.40 -25.98
CA GLY A 57 -27.96 -17.46 -25.29
C GLY A 57 -27.59 -18.64 -26.18
N ASN A 58 -27.87 -18.61 -27.49
CA ASN A 58 -27.60 -19.72 -28.38
C ASN A 58 -26.14 -19.77 -28.82
N PHE A 59 -25.59 -20.97 -28.90
CA PHE A 59 -24.25 -21.20 -29.40
C PHE A 59 -24.23 -22.30 -30.46
N THR A 60 -23.20 -22.30 -31.27
CA THR A 60 -22.89 -23.35 -32.23
C THR A 60 -21.39 -23.60 -32.30
N ILE A 61 -20.95 -24.84 -32.12
CA ILE A 61 -19.55 -25.24 -32.11
C ILE A 61 -19.34 -26.56 -32.81
N GLN A 62 -18.16 -26.77 -33.44
CA GLN A 62 -17.76 -28.05 -34.01
C GLN A 62 -17.05 -28.87 -32.94
N ALA A 63 -17.57 -30.03 -32.57
CA ALA A 63 -16.97 -30.90 -31.59
C ALA A 63 -17.14 -32.37 -31.93
N GLY A 64 -16.20 -33.20 -31.53
CA GLY A 64 -16.27 -34.66 -31.70
C GLY A 64 -17.10 -35.34 -30.62
N SER A 65 -17.56 -36.55 -30.86
CA SER A 65 -18.32 -37.32 -29.86
C SER A 65 -17.53 -37.68 -28.60
N GLY A 66 -16.21 -37.62 -28.65
CA GLY A 66 -15.34 -37.83 -27.47
C GLY A 66 -14.98 -36.57 -26.71
N ASP A 67 -15.40 -35.38 -27.18
CA ASP A 67 -15.01 -34.12 -26.63
C ASP A 67 -15.87 -33.73 -25.41
N ILE A 68 -15.30 -32.86 -24.57
CA ILE A 68 -15.98 -32.22 -23.43
C ILE A 68 -16.09 -30.73 -23.74
N LEU A 69 -17.27 -30.17 -23.68
CA LEU A 69 -17.49 -28.73 -23.76
C LEU A 69 -17.43 -28.12 -22.35
N VAL A 70 -16.67 -27.05 -22.20
CA VAL A 70 -16.59 -26.23 -20.99
C VAL A 70 -17.39 -24.96 -21.23
N PHE A 71 -18.43 -24.79 -20.46
CA PHE A 71 -19.28 -23.61 -20.42
C PHE A 71 -18.84 -22.70 -19.29
N SER A 72 -18.55 -21.45 -19.57
CA SER A 72 -18.14 -20.49 -18.55
C SER A 72 -18.70 -19.10 -18.83
N TYR A 73 -19.05 -18.39 -17.75
CA TYR A 73 -19.52 -17.02 -17.79
C TYR A 73 -19.05 -16.27 -16.53
N VAL A 74 -18.80 -14.98 -16.65
CA VAL A 74 -18.34 -14.17 -15.50
C VAL A 74 -19.40 -14.19 -14.41
N GLY A 75 -19.02 -14.58 -13.18
CA GLY A 75 -19.95 -14.72 -12.05
C GLY A 75 -20.71 -16.06 -11.97
N TYR A 76 -20.34 -17.07 -12.80
CA TYR A 76 -20.98 -18.40 -12.79
C TYR A 76 -19.96 -19.51 -12.62
N THR A 77 -20.41 -20.63 -12.04
CA THR A 77 -19.59 -21.84 -11.94
C THR A 77 -19.46 -22.47 -13.31
N ALA A 78 -18.23 -22.71 -13.76
CA ALA A 78 -17.98 -23.37 -15.03
C ALA A 78 -18.51 -24.81 -14.99
N GLN A 79 -19.23 -25.23 -16.06
CA GLN A 79 -19.80 -26.55 -16.17
C GLN A 79 -19.18 -27.32 -17.35
N GLU A 80 -18.83 -28.56 -17.14
CA GLU A 80 -18.28 -29.46 -18.15
C GLU A 80 -19.37 -30.45 -18.62
N VAL A 81 -19.59 -30.55 -19.92
CA VAL A 81 -20.57 -31.46 -20.51
C VAL A 81 -19.90 -32.28 -21.62
N ALA A 82 -19.98 -33.62 -21.53
CA ALA A 82 -19.50 -34.50 -22.57
C ALA A 82 -20.46 -34.47 -23.79
N VAL A 83 -19.91 -34.27 -24.97
CA VAL A 83 -20.67 -34.15 -26.22
C VAL A 83 -21.42 -35.47 -26.57
N GLY A 84 -20.73 -36.58 -26.50
CA GLY A 84 -21.34 -37.87 -26.85
C GLY A 84 -21.92 -37.86 -28.29
N ASN A 85 -23.13 -38.38 -28.43
CA ASN A 85 -23.90 -38.38 -29.69
C ASN A 85 -24.93 -37.21 -29.73
N GLN A 86 -24.83 -36.24 -28.84
CA GLN A 86 -25.79 -35.15 -28.74
C GLN A 86 -25.41 -34.04 -29.75
N THR A 87 -26.38 -33.60 -30.54
CA THR A 87 -26.26 -32.46 -31.44
C THR A 87 -26.83 -31.17 -30.85
N THR A 88 -27.60 -31.30 -29.75
CA THR A 88 -28.14 -30.15 -29.03
C THR A 88 -27.84 -30.32 -27.53
N ILE A 89 -27.17 -29.31 -26.94
CA ILE A 89 -26.77 -29.29 -25.53
C ILE A 89 -27.25 -27.96 -24.92
N ASN A 90 -28.20 -28.00 -24.02
CA ASN A 90 -28.65 -26.85 -23.25
C ASN A 90 -28.05 -26.90 -21.86
N VAL A 91 -27.51 -25.79 -21.40
CA VAL A 91 -26.82 -25.68 -20.10
C VAL A 91 -27.41 -24.53 -19.30
N VAL A 92 -27.84 -24.83 -18.09
CA VAL A 92 -28.20 -23.83 -17.11
C VAL A 92 -27.01 -23.63 -16.19
N LEU A 93 -26.33 -22.49 -16.30
CA LEU A 93 -25.23 -22.15 -15.40
C LEU A 93 -25.80 -21.68 -14.09
N VAL A 94 -25.25 -22.20 -13.02
CA VAL A 94 -25.56 -21.74 -11.68
C VAL A 94 -24.70 -20.50 -11.40
N ALA A 95 -25.34 -19.38 -11.09
CA ALA A 95 -24.61 -18.19 -10.65
C ALA A 95 -23.70 -18.62 -9.50
N ASN A 96 -22.42 -18.29 -9.63
CA ASN A 96 -21.48 -18.44 -8.55
C ASN A 96 -21.80 -17.37 -7.50
N ASN A 97 -23.02 -17.43 -6.99
CA ASN A 97 -23.43 -16.68 -5.83
C ASN A 97 -22.72 -17.32 -4.66
N GLU A 98 -21.53 -16.88 -4.41
CA GLU A 98 -20.82 -17.29 -3.21
C GLU A 98 -19.40 -17.78 -3.51
N LEU A 99 -18.59 -16.84 -3.84
CA LEU A 99 -17.58 -16.59 -2.84
C LEU A 99 -18.31 -15.83 -1.71
N ASP A 100 -18.88 -16.54 -0.73
CA ASP A 100 -19.20 -15.96 0.57
C ASP A 100 -17.89 -15.26 0.99
N GLU A 101 -17.85 -13.94 0.86
CA GLU A 101 -16.67 -13.16 1.22
C GLU A 101 -16.43 -13.43 2.71
N VAL A 102 -15.40 -14.21 2.99
CA VAL A 102 -15.02 -14.52 4.37
C VAL A 102 -14.27 -13.32 4.89
N ILE A 103 -14.98 -12.48 5.62
CA ILE A 103 -14.37 -11.33 6.28
C ILE A 103 -13.58 -11.88 7.47
N VAL A 104 -12.27 -11.66 7.44
CA VAL A 104 -11.39 -12.00 8.57
C VAL A 104 -11.74 -11.05 9.72
N THR A 105 -12.43 -11.53 10.73
CA THR A 105 -12.75 -10.79 11.95
C THR A 105 -11.86 -11.28 13.09
N GLY A 106 -10.75 -10.60 13.34
CA GLY A 106 -9.87 -10.85 14.48
C GLY A 106 -9.41 -12.32 14.61
N TYR A 107 -10.14 -13.13 15.34
CA TYR A 107 -9.85 -14.55 15.54
C TYR A 107 -10.80 -15.42 14.73
N GLY A 108 -10.54 -15.58 13.44
CA GLY A 108 -11.32 -16.38 12.50
C GLY A 108 -12.02 -15.58 11.42
N GLY A 109 -12.49 -16.26 10.38
CA GLY A 109 -13.30 -15.69 9.32
C GLY A 109 -14.80 -15.90 9.62
N GLN A 110 -15.62 -14.89 9.35
CA GLN A 110 -17.07 -14.99 9.33
C GLN A 110 -17.56 -14.68 7.93
N LYS A 111 -18.60 -15.37 7.50
CA LYS A 111 -19.28 -15.01 6.27
C LYS A 111 -19.94 -13.64 6.44
N GLU A 112 -19.87 -12.78 5.42
CA GLU A 112 -20.47 -11.45 5.47
C GLU A 112 -21.92 -11.48 5.95
N LYS A 113 -22.69 -12.47 5.52
CA LYS A 113 -24.10 -12.71 5.91
C LYS A 113 -24.30 -13.02 7.40
N GLU A 114 -23.27 -13.49 8.10
CA GLU A 114 -23.31 -13.85 9.52
C GLU A 114 -22.90 -12.68 10.42
N ILE A 115 -22.36 -11.62 9.81
CA ILE A 115 -21.88 -10.45 10.54
C ILE A 115 -23.06 -9.53 10.84
N THR A 116 -23.48 -9.49 12.09
CA THR A 116 -24.56 -8.59 12.57
C THR A 116 -24.10 -7.15 12.82
N SER A 117 -22.81 -6.87 12.67
CA SER A 117 -22.18 -5.57 12.91
C SER A 117 -21.91 -4.82 11.60
N ALA A 118 -21.76 -3.48 11.67
CA ALA A 118 -21.49 -2.66 10.49
C ALA A 118 -20.03 -2.83 10.03
N VAL A 119 -19.80 -3.84 9.20
CA VAL A 119 -18.54 -4.07 8.49
C VAL A 119 -18.74 -3.69 7.02
N VAL A 120 -17.74 -3.06 6.43
CA VAL A 120 -17.71 -2.79 4.99
C VAL A 120 -16.39 -3.33 4.47
N SER A 121 -16.46 -4.20 3.50
CA SER A 121 -15.33 -4.74 2.78
C SER A 121 -15.19 -4.06 1.42
N VAL A 122 -13.98 -3.78 0.98
CA VAL A 122 -13.67 -3.18 -0.31
C VAL A 122 -12.61 -4.05 -0.98
N GLY A 123 -12.99 -4.71 -2.07
CA GLY A 123 -12.12 -5.59 -2.85
C GLY A 123 -11.24 -4.83 -3.85
N GLU A 124 -10.29 -5.53 -4.46
CA GLU A 124 -9.34 -4.95 -5.41
C GLU A 124 -10.03 -4.23 -6.59
N GLU A 125 -11.12 -4.80 -7.11
CA GLU A 125 -11.89 -4.22 -8.23
C GLU A 125 -12.60 -2.91 -7.87
N GLU A 126 -12.85 -2.67 -6.59
CA GLU A 126 -13.50 -1.46 -6.10
C GLU A 126 -12.51 -0.37 -5.73
N PHE A 127 -11.22 -0.67 -5.67
CA PHE A 127 -10.20 0.29 -5.28
C PHE A 127 -10.14 1.50 -6.22
N ASN A 128 -9.84 2.66 -5.65
CA ASN A 128 -9.58 3.85 -6.46
C ASN A 128 -8.37 3.60 -7.37
N GLN A 129 -8.59 3.86 -8.65
CA GLN A 129 -7.55 3.75 -9.67
C GLN A 129 -6.73 5.04 -9.74
N GLY A 130 -5.51 4.95 -10.26
CA GLY A 130 -4.60 6.08 -10.46
C GLY A 130 -3.38 6.04 -9.56
N GLN A 131 -2.78 7.21 -9.33
CA GLN A 131 -1.61 7.32 -8.47
C GLN A 131 -2.02 7.23 -7.00
N VAL A 132 -1.75 6.09 -6.38
CA VAL A 132 -1.98 5.83 -4.96
C VAL A 132 -0.63 5.73 -4.26
N ASN A 133 -0.30 6.72 -3.45
CA ASN A 133 0.96 6.77 -2.68
C ASN A 133 0.81 6.20 -1.26
N ASP A 134 -0.39 6.24 -0.72
CA ASP A 134 -0.75 5.68 0.58
C ASP A 134 -1.96 4.75 0.42
N PRO A 135 -1.93 3.49 0.92
CA PRO A 135 -3.02 2.53 0.77
C PRO A 135 -4.37 3.03 1.28
N SER A 136 -4.40 3.97 2.23
CA SER A 136 -5.66 4.56 2.68
C SER A 136 -6.44 5.26 1.55
N GLN A 137 -5.73 5.79 0.53
CA GLN A 137 -6.36 6.46 -0.61
C GLN A 137 -7.22 5.50 -1.45
N LEU A 138 -6.96 4.18 -1.40
CA LEU A 138 -7.79 3.15 -2.04
C LEU A 138 -9.24 3.19 -1.54
N LEU A 139 -9.43 3.59 -0.27
CA LEU A 139 -10.73 3.63 0.41
C LEU A 139 -11.43 4.99 0.34
N GLN A 140 -10.78 6.02 -0.23
CA GLN A 140 -11.33 7.37 -0.22
C GLN A 140 -12.66 7.44 -0.97
N GLY A 141 -13.75 7.80 -0.26
CA GLY A 141 -15.10 7.87 -0.82
C GLY A 141 -15.83 6.51 -0.94
N LYS A 142 -15.18 5.37 -0.59
CA LYS A 142 -15.79 4.03 -0.70
C LYS A 142 -16.55 3.61 0.55
N VAL A 143 -16.15 4.07 1.72
CA VAL A 143 -16.70 3.64 3.01
C VAL A 143 -17.43 4.79 3.69
N ALA A 144 -18.74 4.65 3.87
CA ALA A 144 -19.55 5.65 4.56
C ALA A 144 -19.08 5.87 6.01
N GLY A 145 -18.83 7.13 6.38
CA GLY A 145 -18.32 7.52 7.69
C GLY A 145 -16.80 7.44 7.85
N LEU A 146 -16.07 6.97 6.83
CA LEU A 146 -14.61 7.01 6.79
C LEU A 146 -14.17 8.30 6.07
N GLN A 147 -13.35 9.08 6.73
CA GLN A 147 -12.76 10.30 6.20
C GLN A 147 -11.24 10.13 6.10
N ILE A 148 -10.70 10.44 4.93
CA ILE A 148 -9.27 10.33 4.65
C ILE A 148 -8.81 11.70 4.15
N TYR A 149 -7.91 12.31 4.91
CA TYR A 149 -7.34 13.62 4.63
C TYR A 149 -5.88 13.47 4.24
N ASN A 150 -5.57 13.82 3.00
CA ASN A 150 -4.20 13.92 2.51
C ASN A 150 -3.67 15.34 2.77
N LYS A 151 -2.42 15.45 3.19
CA LYS A 151 -1.78 16.74 3.46
C LYS A 151 -1.18 17.34 2.18
N GLY A 152 -2.05 17.66 1.21
CA GLY A 152 -1.63 18.34 -0.02
C GLY A 152 -0.69 17.52 -0.90
N GLY A 153 0.19 18.19 -1.63
CA GLY A 153 1.13 17.60 -2.60
C GLY A 153 2.42 17.01 -2.00
N ASN A 154 2.50 16.81 -0.68
CA ASN A 154 3.65 16.19 -0.03
C ASN A 154 3.46 14.66 0.03
N PRO A 155 4.19 13.86 -0.77
CA PRO A 155 4.03 12.41 -0.81
C PRO A 155 4.58 11.70 0.45
N ASN A 156 5.36 12.41 1.29
CA ASN A 156 5.87 11.89 2.57
C ASN A 156 4.91 12.13 3.73
N ALA A 157 3.91 13.00 3.57
CA ALA A 157 2.92 13.24 4.58
C ALA A 157 1.88 12.11 4.57
N GLY A 158 1.83 11.30 5.61
CA GLY A 158 0.81 10.25 5.77
C GLY A 158 -0.60 10.82 5.78
N ALA A 159 -1.56 10.05 5.30
CA ALA A 159 -2.96 10.41 5.37
C ALA A 159 -3.48 10.38 6.81
N GLN A 160 -4.35 11.33 7.16
CA GLN A 160 -5.13 11.26 8.39
C GLN A 160 -6.42 10.49 8.14
N ILE A 161 -6.63 9.44 8.89
CA ILE A 161 -7.84 8.61 8.79
C ILE A 161 -8.71 8.87 10.01
N ARG A 162 -10.01 9.11 9.80
CA ARG A 162 -11.02 9.28 10.84
C ARG A 162 -12.25 8.45 10.50
N LEU A 163 -12.77 7.75 11.49
CA LEU A 163 -13.98 6.96 11.34
C LEU A 163 -15.08 7.52 12.26
N ARG A 164 -16.22 7.94 11.68
CA ARG A 164 -17.41 8.49 12.38
C ARG A 164 -17.18 9.77 13.19
N GLY A 165 -15.97 10.24 13.38
CA GLY A 165 -15.65 11.45 14.14
C GLY A 165 -14.60 11.24 15.21
N LEU A 166 -14.39 12.25 16.06
CA LEU A 166 -13.42 12.18 17.14
C LEU A 166 -14.03 11.44 18.33
N SER A 167 -13.42 10.31 18.68
CA SER A 167 -13.81 9.49 19.85
C SER A 167 -13.10 9.90 21.13
N THR A 168 -12.03 10.71 21.03
CA THR A 168 -11.18 11.10 22.17
C THR A 168 -10.54 12.46 21.95
N VAL A 169 -10.17 13.11 23.04
CA VAL A 169 -9.40 14.36 23.08
C VAL A 169 -8.05 14.06 23.71
N GLY A 170 -6.96 14.34 22.99
CA GLY A 170 -5.59 14.14 23.48
C GLY A 170 -5.01 12.73 23.33
N ALA A 171 -5.75 11.77 22.77
CA ALA A 171 -5.26 10.45 22.42
C ALA A 171 -5.35 10.19 20.90
N ASN A 172 -4.78 9.08 20.43
CA ASN A 172 -4.86 8.69 19.03
C ASN A 172 -6.31 8.36 18.64
N ALA A 173 -6.92 9.19 17.80
CA ALA A 173 -8.27 9.03 17.29
C ALA A 173 -8.32 8.34 15.90
N SER A 174 -7.20 7.79 15.42
CA SER A 174 -7.15 7.02 14.19
C SER A 174 -7.64 5.59 14.42
N PRO A 175 -8.30 4.96 13.44
CA PRO A 175 -8.64 3.54 13.52
C PRO A 175 -7.40 2.68 13.71
N LEU A 176 -7.57 1.57 14.43
CA LEU A 176 -6.52 0.56 14.54
C LEU A 176 -6.33 -0.13 13.19
N VAL A 177 -5.10 -0.26 12.74
CA VAL A 177 -4.77 -0.99 11.52
C VAL A 177 -4.27 -2.39 11.89
N VAL A 178 -4.78 -3.40 11.18
CA VAL A 178 -4.33 -4.79 11.29
C VAL A 178 -4.02 -5.30 9.90
N ILE A 179 -2.82 -5.78 9.66
CA ILE A 179 -2.37 -6.27 8.36
C ILE A 179 -1.99 -7.75 8.51
N ASP A 180 -2.71 -8.65 7.82
CA ASP A 180 -2.53 -10.11 7.88
C ASP A 180 -2.46 -10.63 9.34
N GLY A 181 -3.28 -10.06 10.23
CA GLY A 181 -3.31 -10.38 11.66
C GLY A 181 -2.29 -9.63 12.53
N VAL A 182 -1.36 -8.87 11.94
CA VAL A 182 -0.40 -8.05 12.71
C VAL A 182 -1.06 -6.75 13.14
N ILE A 183 -1.27 -6.60 14.44
CA ILE A 183 -2.00 -5.48 15.04
C ILE A 183 -1.09 -4.25 15.16
N GLY A 184 -1.62 -3.07 14.79
CA GLY A 184 -0.90 -1.80 14.92
C GLY A 184 0.15 -1.56 13.83
N ALA A 185 0.15 -2.36 12.77
CA ALA A 185 1.00 -2.14 11.60
C ALA A 185 0.62 -0.84 10.88
N SER A 186 1.60 -0.19 10.25
CA SER A 186 1.36 1.02 9.44
C SER A 186 0.90 0.65 8.04
N LEU A 187 -0.16 1.29 7.55
CA LEU A 187 -0.61 1.12 6.15
C LEU A 187 0.49 1.47 5.15
N SER A 188 1.35 2.45 5.44
CA SER A 188 2.45 2.85 4.56
C SER A 188 3.49 1.76 4.29
N ASN A 189 3.42 0.64 5.01
CA ASN A 189 4.36 -0.48 4.89
C ASN A 189 3.91 -1.55 3.89
N VAL A 190 2.69 -1.42 3.37
CA VAL A 190 2.14 -2.34 2.36
C VAL A 190 2.05 -1.60 1.03
N ASP A 191 2.54 -2.22 -0.03
CA ASP A 191 2.31 -1.68 -1.36
C ASP A 191 0.83 -1.87 -1.74
N PRO A 192 0.14 -0.83 -2.26
CA PRO A 192 -1.25 -0.94 -2.72
C PRO A 192 -1.50 -2.12 -3.67
N ASN A 193 -0.51 -2.48 -4.51
CA ASN A 193 -0.63 -3.60 -5.46
C ASN A 193 -0.61 -4.98 -4.78
N ASP A 194 -0.16 -5.07 -3.53
CA ASP A 194 -0.16 -6.31 -2.74
C ASP A 194 -1.41 -6.48 -1.89
N ILE A 195 -2.35 -5.52 -1.89
CA ILE A 195 -3.58 -5.60 -1.13
C ILE A 195 -4.65 -6.33 -1.94
N ALA A 196 -5.28 -7.33 -1.33
CA ALA A 196 -6.42 -8.05 -1.89
C ALA A 196 -7.75 -7.44 -1.46
N ASN A 197 -7.85 -7.09 -0.17
CA ASN A 197 -9.09 -6.60 0.43
C ASN A 197 -8.79 -5.69 1.63
N ILE A 198 -9.65 -4.71 1.85
CA ILE A 198 -9.64 -3.87 3.05
C ILE A 198 -11.03 -3.86 3.67
N SER A 199 -11.15 -4.40 4.89
CA SER A 199 -12.40 -4.41 5.65
C SER A 199 -12.36 -3.37 6.77
N VAL A 200 -13.42 -2.58 6.91
CA VAL A 200 -13.53 -1.53 7.91
C VAL A 200 -14.60 -1.90 8.94
N LEU A 201 -14.17 -2.18 10.17
CA LEU A 201 -15.03 -2.46 11.31
C LEU A 201 -15.44 -1.13 11.95
N LYS A 202 -16.69 -0.73 11.73
CA LYS A 202 -17.19 0.58 12.14
C LYS A 202 -17.82 0.59 13.52
N ASP A 203 -18.27 -0.57 14.02
CA ASP A 203 -18.98 -0.70 15.28
C ASP A 203 -18.11 -1.24 16.39
N ALA A 204 -18.43 -0.85 17.61
CA ALA A 204 -17.76 -1.34 18.81
C ALA A 204 -17.89 -2.88 18.96
N SER A 205 -18.99 -3.47 18.53
CA SER A 205 -19.20 -4.93 18.57
C SER A 205 -18.21 -5.68 17.68
N ALA A 206 -17.97 -5.19 16.46
CA ALA A 206 -16.97 -5.77 15.57
C ALA A 206 -15.53 -5.51 16.05
N ALA A 207 -15.30 -4.34 16.65
CA ALA A 207 -13.98 -3.92 17.12
C ALA A 207 -13.64 -4.45 18.52
N ALA A 208 -14.63 -4.96 19.29
CA ALA A 208 -14.47 -5.41 20.69
C ALA A 208 -13.36 -6.43 20.88
N ILE A 209 -13.14 -7.28 19.88
CA ILE A 209 -12.10 -8.31 19.89
C ILE A 209 -10.67 -7.72 19.99
N TYR A 210 -10.50 -6.44 19.59
CA TYR A 210 -9.24 -5.70 19.67
C TYR A 210 -9.15 -4.87 20.97
N GLY A 211 -10.15 -4.98 21.85
CA GLY A 211 -10.23 -4.27 23.11
C GLY A 211 -10.33 -2.75 22.92
N SER A 212 -9.84 -1.98 23.90
CA SER A 212 -9.90 -0.51 23.89
C SER A 212 -9.17 0.13 22.68
N ARG A 213 -8.22 -0.56 22.07
CA ARG A 213 -7.53 -0.08 20.87
C ARG A 213 -8.43 0.03 19.64
N GLY A 214 -9.50 -0.77 19.59
CA GLY A 214 -10.52 -0.71 18.54
C GLY A 214 -11.58 0.38 18.74
N SER A 215 -11.48 1.22 19.78
CA SER A 215 -12.50 2.23 20.11
C SER A 215 -12.76 3.25 19.03
N SER A 216 -11.77 3.55 18.17
CA SER A 216 -11.90 4.43 17.00
C SER A 216 -12.19 3.67 15.70
N GLY A 217 -12.58 2.37 15.80
CA GLY A 217 -12.77 1.44 14.69
C GLY A 217 -11.49 0.70 14.32
N VAL A 218 -11.63 -0.26 13.41
CA VAL A 218 -10.51 -1.10 12.96
C VAL A 218 -10.52 -1.19 11.43
N ILE A 219 -9.34 -1.10 10.83
CA ILE A 219 -9.09 -1.33 9.41
C ILE A 219 -8.29 -2.62 9.27
N LEU A 220 -8.90 -3.64 8.70
CA LEU A 220 -8.28 -4.92 8.41
C LEU A 220 -7.79 -4.92 6.97
N VAL A 221 -6.52 -5.18 6.77
CA VAL A 221 -5.91 -5.32 5.45
C VAL A 221 -5.51 -6.76 5.25
N THR A 222 -6.04 -7.36 4.21
CA THR A 222 -5.64 -8.70 3.75
C THR A 222 -4.79 -8.55 2.50
N THR A 223 -3.58 -9.09 2.52
CA THR A 223 -2.71 -9.06 1.35
C THR A 223 -2.96 -10.24 0.42
N LYS A 224 -2.56 -10.08 -0.85
CA LYS A 224 -2.68 -11.13 -1.86
C LYS A 224 -1.86 -12.35 -1.46
N SER A 225 -2.49 -13.51 -1.51
CA SER A 225 -1.87 -14.81 -1.25
C SER A 225 -1.63 -15.58 -2.55
N GLY A 226 -0.90 -16.69 -2.47
CA GLY A 226 -0.77 -17.64 -3.55
C GLY A 226 -2.07 -18.40 -3.80
N VAL A 227 -2.33 -18.74 -5.05
CA VAL A 227 -3.46 -19.59 -5.45
C VAL A 227 -2.91 -20.90 -5.98
N ALA A 228 -3.55 -22.02 -5.65
CA ALA A 228 -3.18 -23.32 -6.21
C ALA A 228 -3.30 -23.29 -7.75
N GLY A 229 -2.32 -23.82 -8.45
CA GLY A 229 -2.25 -23.85 -9.90
C GLY A 229 -0.84 -23.61 -10.43
N GLU A 230 -0.73 -23.48 -11.74
CA GLU A 230 0.55 -23.18 -12.40
C GLU A 230 1.14 -21.85 -11.93
N THR A 231 2.47 -21.78 -11.92
CA THR A 231 3.16 -20.54 -11.56
C THR A 231 2.86 -19.44 -12.57
N LYS A 232 2.34 -18.33 -12.09
CA LYS A 232 2.07 -17.11 -12.86
C LYS A 232 3.04 -16.01 -12.44
N ILE A 233 3.63 -15.35 -13.43
CA ILE A 233 4.49 -14.17 -13.22
C ILE A 233 3.75 -12.98 -13.81
N SER A 234 3.65 -11.91 -13.04
CA SER A 234 3.04 -10.64 -13.45
C SER A 234 4.05 -9.52 -13.31
N TYR A 235 4.10 -8.65 -14.30
CA TYR A 235 4.84 -7.39 -14.25
C TYR A 235 3.90 -6.24 -14.60
N ASN A 236 3.83 -5.26 -13.73
CA ASN A 236 3.06 -4.04 -13.93
C ASN A 236 3.99 -2.83 -13.81
N VAL A 237 3.82 -1.87 -14.71
CA VAL A 237 4.49 -0.57 -14.63
C VAL A 237 3.45 0.53 -14.71
N GLN A 238 3.60 1.53 -13.84
CA GLN A 238 2.76 2.72 -13.84
C GLN A 238 3.66 3.95 -13.90
N TYR A 239 3.34 4.85 -14.80
CA TYR A 239 3.91 6.20 -14.86
C TYR A 239 2.79 7.21 -14.67
N SER A 240 3.02 8.22 -13.85
CA SER A 240 2.06 9.30 -13.63
C SER A 240 2.78 10.64 -13.48
N SER A 241 2.07 11.69 -13.82
CA SER A 241 2.49 13.08 -13.70
C SER A 241 1.46 13.84 -12.86
N ALA A 242 1.93 14.61 -11.89
CA ALA A 242 1.09 15.40 -11.00
C ALA A 242 1.48 16.88 -11.07
N GLU A 243 0.47 17.73 -11.10
CA GLU A 243 0.62 19.18 -11.10
C GLU A 243 -0.21 19.79 -9.98
N ARG A 244 0.10 21.03 -9.61
CA ARG A 244 -0.76 21.77 -8.70
C ARG A 244 -2.09 22.10 -9.39
N LEU A 245 -3.19 21.82 -8.73
CA LEU A 245 -4.52 22.04 -9.27
C LEU A 245 -4.98 23.49 -9.06
N ASN A 246 -4.79 24.00 -7.84
CA ASN A 246 -5.20 25.33 -7.44
C ASN A 246 -4.03 26.07 -6.79
N THR A 247 -3.94 27.36 -7.03
CA THR A 247 -2.99 28.28 -6.41
C THR A 247 -3.74 29.37 -5.66
N ILE A 248 -3.14 29.89 -4.62
CA ILE A 248 -3.60 31.12 -3.98
C ILE A 248 -3.26 32.27 -4.95
N ASP A 249 -4.20 33.13 -5.23
CA ASP A 249 -3.96 34.35 -6.01
C ASP A 249 -3.05 35.26 -5.21
N VAL A 250 -1.88 35.54 -5.77
CA VAL A 250 -0.88 36.45 -5.23
C VAL A 250 -0.64 37.55 -6.26
N MET A 251 -0.25 38.72 -5.79
CA MET A 251 0.08 39.83 -6.69
C MET A 251 1.25 39.44 -7.60
N SER A 252 1.11 39.67 -8.88
CA SER A 252 2.22 39.69 -9.82
C SER A 252 3.18 40.86 -9.51
N ALA A 253 4.37 40.82 -10.05
CA ALA A 253 5.34 41.91 -9.89
C ALA A 253 4.77 43.26 -10.39
N ASP A 254 4.00 43.27 -11.47
CA ASP A 254 3.42 44.49 -12.05
C ASP A 254 2.27 45.04 -11.18
N GLU A 255 1.41 44.18 -10.67
CA GLU A 255 0.37 44.57 -9.73
C GLU A 255 0.96 45.10 -8.42
N PHE A 256 2.02 44.46 -7.92
CA PHE A 256 2.73 44.90 -6.72
C PHE A 256 3.37 46.30 -6.91
N ARG A 257 3.99 46.55 -8.08
CA ARG A 257 4.48 47.89 -8.45
C ARG A 257 3.34 48.93 -8.54
N ALA A 258 2.27 48.57 -9.20
CA ALA A 258 1.09 49.44 -9.34
C ALA A 258 0.43 49.76 -7.99
N ALA A 259 0.49 48.86 -7.03
CA ALA A 259 0.03 49.05 -5.65
C ALA A 259 0.98 49.92 -4.81
N GLY A 260 2.10 50.37 -5.35
CA GLY A 260 3.11 51.17 -4.63
C GLY A 260 4.07 50.37 -3.78
N GLY A 261 4.15 49.06 -4.03
CA GLY A 261 5.11 48.18 -3.36
C GLY A 261 6.58 48.53 -3.72
N ARG A 262 7.49 48.21 -2.82
CA ARG A 262 8.92 48.45 -3.07
C ARG A 262 9.41 47.60 -4.23
N ASP A 263 9.78 48.25 -5.35
CA ASP A 263 10.35 47.59 -6.51
C ASP A 263 11.82 47.23 -6.28
N LEU A 264 12.15 45.95 -6.43
CA LEU A 264 13.52 45.42 -6.29
C LEU A 264 14.13 45.04 -7.65
N GLY A 265 13.44 45.37 -8.76
CA GLY A 265 13.98 45.31 -10.11
C GLY A 265 13.83 43.98 -10.85
N ALA A 266 13.29 42.96 -10.24
CA ALA A 266 13.05 41.67 -10.88
C ALA A 266 11.54 41.41 -11.11
N THR A 267 11.22 40.28 -11.74
CA THR A 267 9.87 39.76 -11.90
C THR A 267 9.95 38.25 -11.65
N THR A 268 9.52 37.81 -10.47
CA THR A 268 9.69 36.44 -10.01
C THR A 268 8.34 35.84 -9.63
N SER A 269 7.99 34.72 -10.23
CA SER A 269 6.85 33.90 -9.84
C SER A 269 7.30 32.87 -8.79
N TRP A 270 7.30 33.29 -7.53
CA TRP A 270 7.85 32.46 -6.43
C TRP A 270 7.21 31.08 -6.31
N LEU A 271 5.90 30.95 -6.58
CA LEU A 271 5.24 29.66 -6.56
C LEU A 271 5.74 28.73 -7.67
N ASP A 272 6.11 29.26 -8.86
CA ASP A 272 6.68 28.45 -9.93
C ASP A 272 8.10 27.99 -9.61
N GLU A 273 8.87 28.82 -8.89
CA GLU A 273 10.25 28.51 -8.51
C GLU A 273 10.37 27.42 -7.44
N VAL A 274 9.36 27.26 -6.57
CA VAL A 274 9.36 26.25 -5.50
C VAL A 274 8.49 25.05 -5.79
N THR A 275 7.78 25.03 -6.94
CA THR A 275 6.96 23.88 -7.36
C THR A 275 7.40 23.36 -8.71
N ARG A 276 7.03 22.12 -9.00
CA ARG A 276 7.32 21.44 -10.26
C ARG A 276 6.17 20.53 -10.68
N THR A 277 6.15 20.15 -11.95
CA THR A 277 5.43 18.96 -12.39
C THR A 277 6.17 17.74 -11.85
N ALA A 278 5.49 16.95 -11.04
CA ALA A 278 6.06 15.83 -10.30
C ALA A 278 5.83 14.51 -11.05
N ALA A 279 6.87 13.74 -11.25
CA ALA A 279 6.81 12.42 -11.88
C ALA A 279 6.72 11.31 -10.83
N THR A 280 5.98 10.26 -11.14
CA THR A 280 5.97 9.03 -10.35
C THR A 280 6.13 7.83 -11.26
N THR A 281 7.03 6.93 -10.90
CA THR A 281 7.24 5.65 -11.57
C THR A 281 7.11 4.52 -10.56
N ILE A 282 6.29 3.52 -10.88
CA ILE A 282 6.07 2.35 -10.04
C ILE A 282 6.30 1.11 -10.88
N HIS A 283 7.14 0.20 -10.38
CA HIS A 283 7.37 -1.13 -10.95
C HIS A 283 6.92 -2.18 -9.95
N ASN A 284 6.06 -3.09 -10.38
CA ASN A 284 5.59 -4.20 -9.57
C ASN A 284 5.86 -5.51 -10.31
N VAL A 285 6.55 -6.44 -9.66
CA VAL A 285 6.76 -7.80 -10.13
C VAL A 285 6.20 -8.75 -9.09
N SER A 286 5.42 -9.72 -9.54
CA SER A 286 4.96 -10.77 -8.64
C SER A 286 4.96 -12.14 -9.30
N MET A 287 5.20 -13.16 -8.48
CA MET A 287 5.15 -14.57 -8.86
C MET A 287 4.26 -15.29 -7.86
N SER A 288 3.27 -16.03 -8.33
CA SER A 288 2.37 -16.81 -7.49
C SER A 288 2.08 -18.16 -8.13
N GLY A 289 1.85 -19.17 -7.29
CA GLY A 289 1.55 -20.52 -7.75
C GLY A 289 1.34 -21.46 -6.57
N GLY A 290 1.15 -22.74 -6.88
CA GLY A 290 0.99 -23.76 -5.85
C GLY A 290 0.41 -25.06 -6.39
N ASN A 291 0.15 -25.96 -5.48
CA ASN A 291 -0.57 -27.20 -5.75
C ASN A 291 -1.77 -27.33 -4.79
N GLY A 292 -2.43 -28.48 -4.74
CA GLY A 292 -3.61 -28.67 -3.88
C GLY A 292 -3.39 -28.43 -2.38
N SER A 293 -2.15 -28.54 -1.89
CA SER A 293 -1.82 -28.40 -0.47
C SER A 293 -0.95 -27.19 -0.14
N THR A 294 -0.22 -26.64 -1.11
CA THR A 294 0.75 -25.57 -0.89
C THR A 294 0.53 -24.45 -1.89
N SER A 295 0.55 -23.22 -1.42
CA SER A 295 0.52 -22.03 -2.27
C SER A 295 1.55 -21.00 -1.80
N TYR A 296 2.05 -20.20 -2.75
CA TYR A 296 3.01 -19.16 -2.48
C TYR A 296 2.77 -17.95 -3.37
N ARG A 297 3.15 -16.79 -2.85
CA ARG A 297 3.25 -15.54 -3.61
C ARG A 297 4.49 -14.78 -3.14
N VAL A 298 5.27 -14.33 -4.11
CA VAL A 298 6.41 -13.42 -3.89
C VAL A 298 6.15 -12.17 -4.72
N SER A 299 6.32 -11.00 -4.13
CA SER A 299 6.26 -9.73 -4.84
C SER A 299 7.44 -8.84 -4.50
N ALA A 300 7.81 -7.99 -5.46
CA ALA A 300 8.77 -6.92 -5.29
C ALA A 300 8.25 -5.67 -5.98
N ASN A 301 8.24 -4.55 -5.27
CA ASN A 301 7.75 -3.27 -5.74
C ASN A 301 8.84 -2.22 -5.59
N TYR A 302 9.03 -1.41 -6.61
CA TYR A 302 9.88 -0.22 -6.58
C TYR A 302 9.06 0.99 -6.95
N ARG A 303 9.14 2.04 -6.13
CA ARG A 303 8.47 3.31 -6.34
C ARG A 303 9.49 4.43 -6.29
N ASP A 304 9.41 5.32 -7.28
CA ASP A 304 10.09 6.60 -7.30
C ASP A 304 9.03 7.68 -7.45
N VAL A 305 8.87 8.48 -6.41
CA VAL A 305 7.76 9.42 -6.28
C VAL A 305 8.32 10.80 -6.01
N GLU A 306 8.15 11.70 -6.96
CA GLU A 306 8.41 13.12 -6.74
C GLU A 306 7.18 13.81 -6.13
N GLY A 307 7.43 14.81 -5.28
CA GLY A 307 6.42 15.75 -4.81
C GLY A 307 6.35 16.99 -5.69
N ILE A 308 5.20 17.66 -5.66
CA ILE A 308 4.99 18.94 -6.38
C ILE A 308 5.92 20.04 -5.84
N LEU A 309 6.26 20.02 -4.56
CA LEU A 309 7.28 20.88 -3.99
C LEU A 309 8.67 20.38 -4.40
N VAL A 310 9.57 21.30 -4.79
CA VAL A 310 10.96 20.96 -5.09
C VAL A 310 11.65 20.33 -3.87
N ASN A 311 12.59 19.43 -4.09
CA ASN A 311 13.32 18.68 -3.05
C ASN A 311 12.40 17.92 -2.09
N ASN A 312 11.23 17.47 -2.58
CA ASN A 312 10.31 16.64 -1.85
C ASN A 312 9.97 15.38 -2.67
N GLY A 313 10.01 14.21 -2.03
CA GLY A 313 9.76 12.93 -2.70
C GLY A 313 10.27 11.75 -1.90
N PHE A 314 10.17 10.56 -2.46
CA PHE A 314 10.77 9.35 -1.89
C PHE A 314 11.03 8.29 -2.95
N THR A 315 12.02 7.44 -2.67
CA THR A 315 12.17 6.13 -3.30
C THR A 315 11.86 5.05 -2.29
N GLN A 316 11.14 4.01 -2.71
CA GLN A 316 10.75 2.91 -1.82
C GLN A 316 10.87 1.58 -2.55
N MET A 317 11.46 0.62 -1.86
CA MET A 317 11.48 -0.79 -2.26
C MET A 317 10.71 -1.61 -1.24
N ASN A 318 9.76 -2.40 -1.71
CA ASN A 318 9.05 -3.40 -0.90
C ASN A 318 9.32 -4.79 -1.46
N ALA A 319 9.47 -5.76 -0.59
CA ALA A 319 9.46 -7.17 -0.93
C ALA A 319 8.51 -7.91 0.02
N ARG A 320 7.71 -8.83 -0.50
CA ARG A 320 6.78 -9.63 0.29
C ARG A 320 6.83 -11.09 -0.13
N LEU A 321 6.71 -11.97 0.86
CA LEU A 321 6.53 -13.41 0.69
C LEU A 321 5.32 -13.84 1.50
N ASN A 322 4.36 -14.46 0.85
CA ASN A 322 3.24 -15.18 1.47
C ASN A 322 3.33 -16.65 1.08
N PHE A 323 3.28 -17.52 2.06
CA PHE A 323 3.36 -18.97 1.90
C PHE A 323 2.29 -19.64 2.75
N SER A 324 1.58 -20.60 2.20
CA SER A 324 0.59 -21.41 2.93
C SER A 324 0.73 -22.86 2.53
N THR A 325 0.69 -23.75 3.50
CA THR A 325 0.71 -25.20 3.24
C THR A 325 -0.18 -25.97 4.22
N ARG A 326 -0.74 -27.07 3.73
CA ARG A 326 -1.46 -28.06 4.55
C ARG A 326 -0.66 -29.36 4.58
N THR A 327 -0.53 -29.94 5.75
CA THR A 327 0.26 -31.16 5.99
C THR A 327 -0.42 -32.04 7.06
N LEU A 328 0.17 -33.19 7.38
CA LEU A 328 -0.40 -34.16 8.33
C LEU A 328 -1.83 -34.59 7.95
N ASN A 329 -2.05 -34.97 6.68
CA ASN A 329 -3.36 -35.29 6.14
C ASN A 329 -4.37 -34.13 6.31
N ASP A 330 -3.96 -32.93 5.90
CA ASP A 330 -4.70 -31.67 5.98
C ASP A 330 -5.05 -31.18 7.40
N LYS A 331 -4.57 -31.87 8.45
CA LYS A 331 -4.83 -31.47 9.83
C LYS A 331 -4.02 -30.26 10.29
N LEU A 332 -2.86 -30.00 9.70
CA LEU A 332 -2.04 -28.85 10.05
C LEU A 332 -1.94 -27.89 8.87
N LYS A 333 -2.49 -26.68 9.04
CA LYS A 333 -2.30 -25.55 8.15
C LYS A 333 -1.21 -24.65 8.73
N ILE A 334 -0.25 -24.27 7.90
CA ILE A 334 0.83 -23.34 8.24
C ILE A 334 0.76 -22.19 7.25
N GLU A 335 0.67 -20.97 7.76
CA GLU A 335 0.71 -19.74 6.97
C GLU A 335 1.88 -18.89 7.45
N PHE A 336 2.71 -18.45 6.54
CA PHE A 336 3.84 -17.58 6.80
C PHE A 336 3.77 -16.36 5.90
N SER A 337 3.91 -15.17 6.49
CA SER A 337 4.03 -13.91 5.78
C SER A 337 5.27 -13.17 6.24
N SER A 338 6.00 -12.62 5.29
CA SER A 338 7.14 -11.76 5.57
C SER A 338 7.14 -10.57 4.62
N SER A 339 7.42 -9.38 5.12
CA SER A 339 7.61 -8.19 4.30
C SER A 339 8.80 -7.37 4.75
N PHE A 340 9.44 -6.75 3.78
CA PHE A 340 10.55 -5.83 3.93
C PHE A 340 10.23 -4.53 3.20
N THR A 341 10.54 -3.39 3.81
CA THR A 341 10.42 -2.06 3.23
C THR A 341 11.70 -1.28 3.49
N ASP A 342 12.29 -0.71 2.45
CA ASP A 342 13.35 0.30 2.52
C ASP A 342 12.84 1.56 1.79
N ARG A 343 12.74 2.67 2.52
CA ARG A 343 12.25 3.95 2.00
C ARG A 343 13.22 5.06 2.33
N ASN A 344 13.69 5.73 1.28
CA ASN A 344 14.49 6.95 1.39
C ASN A 344 13.59 8.14 1.07
N GLN A 345 13.55 9.13 1.94
CA GLN A 345 12.65 10.27 1.87
C GLN A 345 13.44 11.57 1.74
N GLN A 346 13.00 12.42 0.84
CA GLN A 346 13.34 13.83 0.81
C GLN A 346 12.10 14.57 1.33
N ASN A 347 12.14 15.06 2.55
CA ASN A 347 10.97 15.68 3.18
C ASN A 347 10.76 17.11 2.71
N GLY A 348 11.83 17.78 2.24
CA GLY A 348 11.79 19.18 1.82
C GLY A 348 11.34 20.11 2.96
N PHE A 349 10.95 21.32 2.57
CA PHE A 349 10.49 22.35 3.51
C PHE A 349 9.20 22.99 3.00
N SER A 350 8.06 22.62 3.56
CA SER A 350 6.73 23.13 3.19
C SER A 350 6.59 24.64 3.43
N GLU A 351 7.43 25.21 4.30
CA GLU A 351 7.52 26.64 4.57
C GLU A 351 7.89 27.45 3.33
N ALA A 352 8.62 26.85 2.39
CA ALA A 352 8.91 27.49 1.10
C ALA A 352 7.62 27.90 0.36
N LEU A 353 6.54 27.09 0.45
CA LEU A 353 5.24 27.45 -0.14
C LEU A 353 4.61 28.67 0.54
N ARG A 354 4.67 28.72 1.89
CA ARG A 354 4.18 29.87 2.64
C ARG A 354 4.90 31.15 2.23
N TYR A 355 6.22 31.10 2.20
CA TYR A 355 7.00 32.28 1.84
C TYR A 355 6.89 32.64 0.37
N ALA A 356 6.64 31.68 -0.52
CA ALA A 356 6.34 31.96 -1.92
C ALA A 356 5.07 32.81 -2.13
N THR A 357 4.14 32.78 -1.17
CA THR A 357 2.95 33.63 -1.21
C THR A 357 3.13 35.00 -0.54
N LEU A 358 4.21 35.19 0.24
CA LEU A 358 4.43 36.38 1.04
C LEU A 358 5.62 37.22 0.54
N TYR A 359 6.58 36.59 -0.15
CA TYR A 359 7.80 37.25 -0.56
C TYR A 359 7.58 38.24 -1.70
N ASN A 360 8.37 39.31 -1.74
CA ASN A 360 8.24 40.39 -2.72
C ASN A 360 8.41 39.84 -4.15
N PRO A 361 7.40 39.95 -5.05
CA PRO A 361 7.47 39.41 -6.41
C PRO A 361 8.41 40.19 -7.33
N THR A 362 8.93 41.35 -6.89
CA THR A 362 9.93 42.11 -7.62
C THR A 362 11.35 41.82 -7.13
N ALA A 363 11.55 40.93 -6.16
CA ALA A 363 12.85 40.50 -5.70
C ALA A 363 13.47 39.46 -6.65
N PRO A 364 14.78 39.53 -6.95
CA PRO A 364 15.46 38.46 -7.68
C PRO A 364 15.72 37.26 -6.78
N ILE A 365 15.93 36.09 -7.39
CA ILE A 365 16.25 34.84 -6.66
C ILE A 365 17.67 34.93 -6.09
N LEU A 366 18.63 35.31 -6.94
CA LEU A 366 20.04 35.43 -6.57
C LEU A 366 20.43 36.89 -6.40
N ALA A 367 21.37 37.15 -5.50
CA ALA A 367 21.83 38.49 -5.18
C ALA A 367 22.62 39.14 -6.32
N GLU A 368 23.32 38.37 -7.17
CA GLU A 368 24.02 38.85 -8.35
C GLU A 368 23.09 39.50 -9.39
N ASN A 369 21.81 39.11 -9.39
CA ASN A 369 20.79 39.66 -10.28
C ASN A 369 20.09 40.91 -9.71
N ALA A 370 20.51 41.39 -8.54
CA ALA A 370 19.98 42.61 -7.98
C ALA A 370 20.51 43.84 -8.71
N PRO A 371 19.71 44.90 -8.90
CA PRO A 371 20.13 46.12 -9.60
C PRO A 371 21.16 46.96 -8.82
N TYR A 372 21.49 46.57 -7.61
CA TYR A 372 22.46 47.22 -6.73
C TYR A 372 23.29 46.19 -5.97
N ALA A 373 24.51 46.56 -5.56
CA ALA A 373 25.40 45.68 -4.82
C ALA A 373 24.73 45.22 -3.52
N PHE A 374 24.49 43.91 -3.43
CA PHE A 374 23.89 43.24 -2.26
C PHE A 374 24.86 42.18 -1.76
N ASN A 375 24.98 42.03 -0.45
CA ASN A 375 25.92 41.09 0.16
C ASN A 375 25.38 39.65 0.10
N GLY A 376 25.32 39.07 -1.10
CA GLY A 376 24.77 37.72 -1.32
C GLY A 376 25.66 36.61 -0.80
N GLU A 377 26.99 36.85 -0.62
CA GLU A 377 27.90 35.84 -0.08
C GLU A 377 27.48 35.39 1.32
N GLN A 378 26.96 36.31 2.14
CA GLN A 378 26.44 36.02 3.49
C GLN A 378 25.27 35.04 3.46
N PHE A 379 24.50 35.01 2.35
CA PHE A 379 23.29 34.18 2.20
C PHE A 379 23.44 33.09 1.14
N GLY A 380 24.70 32.64 0.89
CA GLY A 380 24.95 31.58 -0.08
C GLY A 380 24.61 31.96 -1.53
N GLY A 381 24.69 33.25 -1.87
CA GLY A 381 24.34 33.76 -3.18
C GLY A 381 22.88 34.19 -3.36
N TYR A 382 22.00 33.87 -2.43
CA TYR A 382 20.58 34.22 -2.52
C TYR A 382 20.31 35.68 -2.12
N PHE A 383 19.29 36.26 -2.73
CA PHE A 383 18.81 37.59 -2.37
C PHE A 383 17.86 37.50 -1.16
N GLU A 384 18.16 38.19 -0.08
CA GLU A 384 17.31 38.25 1.11
C GLU A 384 16.88 39.70 1.41
N THR A 385 15.58 39.87 1.70
CA THR A 385 15.02 41.17 2.11
C THR A 385 15.23 41.39 3.60
N LEU A 386 16.31 42.05 3.95
CA LEU A 386 16.64 42.34 5.35
C LEU A 386 15.74 43.42 5.97
N GLY A 387 15.52 43.32 7.27
CA GLY A 387 14.78 44.32 8.05
C GLY A 387 13.26 44.16 8.00
N LEU A 388 12.75 43.16 7.28
CA LEU A 388 11.33 42.78 7.31
C LEU A 388 11.13 41.61 8.30
N PHE A 389 10.04 41.66 9.05
CA PHE A 389 9.66 40.56 9.90
C PHE A 389 9.08 39.43 9.03
N ASP A 390 9.51 38.21 9.30
CA ASP A 390 8.96 36.98 8.70
C ASP A 390 8.97 37.00 7.14
N SER A 391 10.13 37.39 6.56
CA SER A 391 10.34 37.47 5.11
C SER A 391 11.64 36.76 4.73
N PHE A 392 11.54 35.62 4.05
CA PHE A 392 12.67 34.77 3.66
C PHE A 392 12.51 34.33 2.22
N ASN A 393 13.63 34.26 1.49
CA ASN A 393 13.63 33.79 0.12
C ASN A 393 13.21 32.31 0.04
N PRO A 394 12.08 31.99 -0.62
CA PRO A 394 11.53 30.63 -0.63
C PRO A 394 12.43 29.62 -1.34
N VAL A 395 13.18 30.05 -2.37
CA VAL A 395 14.11 29.18 -3.09
C VAL A 395 15.35 28.89 -2.25
N SER A 396 15.80 29.86 -1.47
CA SER A 396 16.86 29.69 -0.46
C SER A 396 16.48 28.64 0.57
N ILE A 397 15.25 28.71 1.10
CA ILE A 397 14.73 27.71 2.05
C ILE A 397 14.79 26.31 1.46
N ALA A 398 14.30 26.15 0.24
CA ALA A 398 14.18 24.85 -0.40
C ALA A 398 15.54 24.23 -0.75
N ASN A 399 16.52 25.05 -1.16
CA ASN A 399 17.77 24.54 -1.76
C ASN A 399 18.97 24.53 -0.83
N GLN A 400 19.00 25.39 0.20
CA GLN A 400 20.13 25.44 1.12
C GLN A 400 20.06 24.43 2.26
N ASN A 401 18.86 23.96 2.61
CA ASN A 401 18.63 23.13 3.77
C ASN A 401 18.34 21.67 3.38
N ILE A 402 18.66 20.74 4.26
CA ILE A 402 18.48 19.29 4.04
C ILE A 402 17.50 18.75 5.08
N ASN A 403 16.54 17.96 4.64
CA ASN A 403 15.62 17.23 5.51
C ASN A 403 15.34 15.86 4.86
N ASP A 404 16.23 14.91 5.16
CA ASP A 404 16.21 13.57 4.58
C ASP A 404 15.86 12.53 5.63
N GLY A 405 14.97 11.62 5.27
CA GLY A 405 14.58 10.49 6.11
C GLY A 405 14.93 9.15 5.47
N LYS A 406 15.22 8.18 6.31
CA LYS A 406 15.34 6.77 5.90
C LYS A 406 14.53 5.90 6.84
N LYS A 407 13.62 5.09 6.27
CA LYS A 407 12.82 4.11 7.01
C LYS A 407 13.13 2.70 6.52
N VAL A 408 13.46 1.82 7.44
CA VAL A 408 13.62 0.39 7.16
C VAL A 408 12.68 -0.39 8.07
N GLU A 409 11.92 -1.31 7.49
CA GLU A 409 10.93 -2.07 8.23
C GLU A 409 10.92 -3.53 7.82
N TYR A 410 10.82 -4.40 8.82
CA TYR A 410 10.69 -5.84 8.69
C TYR A 410 9.44 -6.29 9.44
N ASN A 411 8.56 -7.01 8.76
CA ASN A 411 7.41 -7.67 9.38
C ASN A 411 7.45 -9.14 9.02
N TYR A 412 7.17 -9.99 9.99
CA TYR A 412 6.96 -11.41 9.74
C TYR A 412 5.93 -11.97 10.71
N SER A 413 5.13 -12.88 10.20
CA SER A 413 4.12 -13.61 10.96
C SER A 413 4.08 -15.07 10.55
N ALA A 414 3.75 -15.94 11.50
CA ALA A 414 3.51 -17.34 11.28
C ALA A 414 2.25 -17.75 12.03
N ASN A 415 1.31 -18.36 11.31
CA ASN A 415 0.05 -18.85 11.84
C ASN A 415 0.00 -20.36 11.65
N PHE A 416 -0.27 -21.07 12.72
CA PHE A 416 -0.43 -22.52 12.75
C PHE A 416 -1.86 -22.85 13.18
N THR A 417 -2.58 -23.61 12.37
CA THR A 417 -3.88 -24.14 12.72
C THR A 417 -3.84 -25.65 12.68
N TYR A 418 -4.12 -26.29 13.81
CA TYR A 418 -4.17 -27.74 13.92
C TYR A 418 -5.58 -28.22 14.24
N SER A 419 -6.19 -28.97 13.32
CA SER A 419 -7.49 -29.60 13.50
C SER A 419 -7.35 -30.83 14.38
N LEU A 420 -7.64 -30.65 15.65
CA LEU A 420 -7.58 -31.74 16.66
C LEU A 420 -8.66 -32.76 16.41
N THR A 421 -9.88 -32.28 16.11
CA THR A 421 -11.03 -33.05 15.65
C THR A 421 -11.74 -32.32 14.51
N ASP A 422 -12.77 -32.88 13.92
CA ASP A 422 -13.55 -32.23 12.85
C ASP A 422 -14.27 -30.95 13.35
N ASP A 423 -14.48 -30.83 14.65
CA ASP A 423 -15.19 -29.71 15.27
C ASP A 423 -14.25 -28.76 16.06
N LEU A 424 -12.96 -29.10 16.27
CA LEU A 424 -12.08 -28.38 17.17
C LEU A 424 -10.72 -28.08 16.52
N ASP A 425 -10.45 -26.80 16.31
CA ASP A 425 -9.18 -26.28 15.84
C ASP A 425 -8.41 -25.61 16.98
N VAL A 426 -7.10 -25.79 16.99
CA VAL A 426 -6.16 -25.11 17.89
C VAL A 426 -5.24 -24.24 17.03
N HIS A 427 -5.08 -23.00 17.45
CA HIS A 427 -4.35 -21.99 16.71
C HIS A 427 -3.17 -21.48 17.53
N PHE A 428 -2.06 -21.24 16.85
CA PHE A 428 -0.91 -20.52 17.41
C PHE A 428 -0.44 -19.49 16.40
N ASN A 429 -0.43 -18.21 16.80
CA ASN A 429 0.01 -17.09 15.98
C ASN A 429 1.24 -16.44 16.61
N ALA A 430 2.24 -16.14 15.79
CA ALA A 430 3.40 -15.36 16.20
C ALA A 430 3.66 -14.27 15.16
N ALA A 431 3.84 -13.03 15.61
CA ALA A 431 4.20 -11.93 14.73
C ALA A 431 5.26 -11.03 15.35
N ASN A 432 6.10 -10.48 14.51
CA ASN A 432 7.10 -9.50 14.89
C ASN A 432 7.18 -8.39 13.85
N GLN A 433 7.33 -7.15 14.33
CA GLN A 433 7.61 -5.98 13.54
C GLN A 433 8.83 -5.26 14.11
N LEU A 434 9.76 -4.89 13.24
CA LEU A 434 10.89 -4.03 13.54
C LEU A 434 10.86 -2.86 12.56
N SER A 435 10.78 -1.64 13.07
CA SER A 435 10.83 -0.41 12.28
C SER A 435 11.96 0.46 12.80
N LYS A 436 12.82 0.91 11.89
CA LYS A 436 13.88 1.88 12.15
C LYS A 436 13.68 3.09 11.27
N TYR A 437 13.67 4.26 11.88
CA TYR A 437 13.58 5.53 11.17
C TYR A 437 14.73 6.43 11.59
N GLY A 438 15.47 6.93 10.61
CA GLY A 438 16.49 7.96 10.78
C GLY A 438 16.10 9.21 10.01
N ASN A 439 16.33 10.39 10.58
CA ASN A 439 16.16 11.65 9.89
C ASN A 439 17.40 12.52 10.09
N ARG A 440 17.79 13.20 9.04
CA ARG A 440 18.90 14.16 9.00
C ARG A 440 18.33 15.52 8.63
N LEU A 441 18.37 16.45 9.56
CA LEU A 441 17.94 17.82 9.35
C LEU A 441 19.16 18.74 9.45
N TYR A 442 19.43 19.51 8.41
CA TYR A 442 20.53 20.45 8.37
C TYR A 442 20.08 21.81 7.85
N TYR A 443 20.37 22.83 8.64
CA TYR A 443 20.23 24.22 8.24
C TYR A 443 21.63 24.78 7.98
N ARG A 444 21.87 25.21 6.75
CA ARG A 444 23.16 25.80 6.36
C ARG A 444 23.36 27.16 7.03
N GLY A 445 24.58 27.51 7.41
CA GLY A 445 24.90 28.79 8.05
C GLY A 445 24.59 30.01 7.19
N THR A 446 24.55 29.83 5.87
CA THR A 446 24.15 30.86 4.89
C THR A 446 22.63 30.93 4.67
N SER A 447 21.86 30.00 5.17
CA SER A 447 20.39 30.07 5.11
C SER A 447 19.87 31.04 6.18
N LEU A 448 19.22 32.11 5.77
CA LEU A 448 18.62 33.05 6.70
C LEU A 448 17.45 32.40 7.47
N TRP A 449 16.70 31.52 6.79
CA TRP A 449 15.66 30.71 7.43
C TRP A 449 16.23 29.41 8.00
N ASN A 450 16.10 29.20 9.29
CA ASN A 450 16.63 28.04 10.00
C ASN A 450 15.58 27.40 10.94
N GLY A 451 14.35 27.26 10.47
CA GLY A 451 13.26 26.61 11.21
C GLY A 451 12.70 27.43 12.37
N GLY A 452 12.90 28.76 12.37
CA GLY A 452 12.42 29.67 13.41
C GLY A 452 13.39 29.84 14.57
N ALA A 453 14.53 29.17 14.56
CA ALA A 453 15.62 29.38 15.54
C ALA A 453 16.62 30.44 15.03
N ALA A 454 16.12 31.51 14.44
CA ALA A 454 16.93 32.54 13.81
C ALA A 454 17.93 33.17 14.80
N SER A 455 19.14 32.69 14.74
CA SER A 455 20.30 33.46 15.21
C SER A 455 21.21 33.68 14.01
N PRO A 456 21.23 34.89 13.45
CA PRO A 456 22.13 35.21 12.33
C PRO A 456 23.61 35.04 12.67
N SER A 457 23.92 34.78 13.93
CA SER A 457 25.27 34.57 14.42
C SER A 457 25.72 33.11 14.42
N ARG A 458 24.81 32.16 14.23
CA ARG A 458 25.16 30.71 14.20
C ARG A 458 25.48 30.25 12.77
N LYS A 459 26.59 29.59 12.61
CA LYS A 459 27.04 29.03 11.32
C LYS A 459 26.44 27.64 11.09
N GLY A 460 25.11 27.58 10.96
CA GLY A 460 24.38 26.37 10.69
C GLY A 460 24.03 25.51 11.92
N SER A 461 23.18 24.54 11.70
CA SER A 461 22.83 23.54 12.71
C SER A 461 22.47 22.20 12.05
N ALA A 462 22.89 21.10 12.67
CA ALA A 462 22.59 19.74 12.24
C ALA A 462 21.85 18.98 13.34
N THR A 463 20.78 18.28 12.99
CA THR A 463 20.06 17.38 13.89
C THR A 463 20.04 15.99 13.26
N LEU A 464 20.52 15.02 14.01
CA LEU A 464 20.36 13.60 13.70
C LEU A 464 19.31 13.01 14.64
N TYR A 465 18.34 12.35 14.07
CA TYR A 465 17.22 11.75 14.76
C TYR A 465 17.11 10.28 14.41
N ASN A 466 16.94 9.39 15.39
CA ASN A 466 16.77 7.96 15.18
C ASN A 466 15.71 7.39 16.11
N ASP A 467 14.77 6.66 15.51
CA ASP A 467 13.73 5.89 16.19
C ASP A 467 13.90 4.40 15.90
N GLU A 468 13.67 3.61 16.92
CA GLU A 468 13.50 2.17 16.80
C GLU A 468 12.21 1.73 17.49
N TYR A 469 11.36 1.07 16.73
CA TYR A 469 10.12 0.48 17.22
C TYR A 469 10.14 -1.02 17.02
N THR A 470 9.85 -1.79 18.07
CA THR A 470 9.65 -3.23 18.01
C THR A 470 8.28 -3.61 18.54
N PHE A 471 7.62 -4.53 17.85
CA PHE A 471 6.36 -5.13 18.28
C PHE A 471 6.46 -6.64 18.16
N ARG A 472 6.00 -7.35 19.19
CA ARG A 472 5.91 -8.80 19.23
C ARG A 472 4.53 -9.22 19.68
N LEU A 473 3.97 -10.23 19.00
CA LEU A 473 2.67 -10.82 19.31
C LEU A 473 2.81 -12.32 19.36
N TYR A 474 2.24 -12.92 20.41
CA TYR A 474 2.07 -14.37 20.52
C TYR A 474 0.64 -14.64 20.98
N GLU A 475 -0.06 -15.51 20.26
CA GLU A 475 -1.43 -15.88 20.57
C GLU A 475 -1.62 -17.39 20.50
N ALA A 476 -2.34 -17.93 21.46
CA ALA A 476 -2.75 -19.31 21.47
C ALA A 476 -4.24 -19.38 21.79
N TYR A 477 -5.03 -19.99 20.90
CA TYR A 477 -6.47 -20.07 21.09
C TYR A 477 -7.05 -21.33 20.45
N ALA A 478 -8.26 -21.70 20.86
CA ALA A 478 -9.00 -22.80 20.30
C ALA A 478 -10.36 -22.32 19.79
N THR A 479 -10.79 -22.88 18.66
CA THR A 479 -12.12 -22.66 18.08
C THR A 479 -12.86 -23.97 17.99
N TRP A 480 -14.00 -24.05 18.68
CA TRP A 480 -14.92 -25.18 18.59
C TRP A 480 -16.14 -24.77 17.80
N ASN A 481 -16.40 -25.49 16.70
CA ASN A 481 -17.50 -25.24 15.78
C ASN A 481 -18.40 -26.47 15.71
N LYS A 482 -19.63 -26.35 16.21
CA LYS A 482 -20.57 -27.47 16.29
C LYS A 482 -21.93 -27.10 15.74
N SER A 483 -22.42 -27.92 14.82
CA SER A 483 -23.79 -27.80 14.29
C SER A 483 -24.75 -28.65 15.08
N PHE A 484 -25.89 -28.08 15.45
CA PHE A 484 -27.00 -28.72 16.16
C PHE A 484 -28.28 -28.54 15.33
N GLY A 485 -28.55 -29.45 14.41
CA GLY A 485 -29.66 -29.31 13.48
C GLY A 485 -29.52 -28.07 12.60
N ASN A 486 -30.43 -27.11 12.75
CA ASN A 486 -30.40 -25.84 11.98
C ASN A 486 -29.61 -24.73 12.67
N SER A 487 -29.00 -25.00 13.81
CA SER A 487 -28.21 -24.02 14.57
C SER A 487 -26.75 -24.39 14.53
N ASN A 488 -25.87 -23.37 14.38
CA ASN A 488 -24.45 -23.54 14.47
C ASN A 488 -23.88 -22.72 15.64
N LEU A 489 -23.05 -23.34 16.47
CA LEU A 489 -22.40 -22.69 17.61
C LEU A 489 -20.88 -22.68 17.38
N VAL A 490 -20.31 -21.49 17.37
CA VAL A 490 -18.86 -21.30 17.32
C VAL A 490 -18.40 -20.70 18.64
N LEU A 491 -17.53 -21.41 19.35
CA LEU A 491 -16.88 -20.93 20.57
C LEU A 491 -15.39 -20.75 20.31
N THR A 492 -14.88 -19.55 20.55
CA THR A 492 -13.45 -19.27 20.43
C THR A 492 -12.94 -18.70 21.75
N GLY A 493 -11.88 -19.27 22.30
CA GLY A 493 -11.26 -18.77 23.54
C GLY A 493 -9.76 -18.94 23.52
N GLY A 494 -9.04 -18.00 24.11
CA GLY A 494 -7.60 -18.02 24.08
C GLY A 494 -6.91 -16.94 24.87
N TYR A 495 -5.60 -16.89 24.65
CA TYR A 495 -4.65 -15.98 25.29
C TYR A 495 -3.85 -15.25 24.22
N SER A 496 -3.61 -13.95 24.44
CA SER A 496 -2.77 -13.09 23.62
C SER A 496 -1.75 -12.38 24.50
N TYR A 497 -0.49 -12.40 24.10
CA TYR A 497 0.60 -11.63 24.68
C TYR A 497 1.18 -10.68 23.64
N GLN A 498 1.34 -9.42 24.00
CA GLN A 498 1.91 -8.40 23.15
C GLN A 498 2.95 -7.60 23.91
N LYS A 499 4.04 -7.29 23.22
CA LYS A 499 5.08 -6.39 23.74
C LYS A 499 5.47 -5.36 22.70
N GLN A 500 5.44 -4.09 23.11
CA GLN A 500 5.90 -2.97 22.31
C GLN A 500 7.06 -2.29 23.03
N ASN A 501 8.06 -1.92 22.26
CA ASN A 501 9.19 -1.13 22.72
C ASN A 501 9.46 -0.01 21.73
N PHE A 502 9.67 1.19 22.21
CA PHE A 502 10.00 2.37 21.43
C PHE A 502 11.19 3.08 22.05
N ASN A 503 12.22 3.30 21.26
CA ASN A 503 13.39 4.09 21.61
C ASN A 503 13.58 5.19 20.59
N SER A 504 13.78 6.40 21.06
CA SER A 504 14.10 7.56 20.24
C SER A 504 15.30 8.30 20.82
N HIS A 505 16.18 8.74 19.96
CA HIS A 505 17.25 9.63 20.35
C HIS A 505 17.57 10.63 19.25
N SER A 506 17.91 11.83 19.65
CA SER A 506 18.36 12.86 18.74
C SER A 506 19.54 13.62 19.34
N VAL A 507 20.36 14.14 18.45
CA VAL A 507 21.42 15.06 18.79
C VAL A 507 21.37 16.26 17.85
N THR A 508 21.40 17.47 18.41
CA THR A 508 21.46 18.73 17.64
C THR A 508 22.74 19.44 18.01
N VAL A 509 23.51 19.78 16.98
CA VAL A 509 24.78 20.50 17.10
C VAL A 509 24.78 21.65 16.11
N GLY A 510 25.39 22.76 16.47
CA GLY A 510 25.47 23.91 15.56
C GLY A 510 26.79 24.67 15.70
N ASP A 511 26.80 25.85 15.08
CA ASP A 511 27.95 26.77 15.01
C ASP A 511 29.21 26.12 14.42
N PHE A 512 29.10 25.69 13.16
CA PHE A 512 30.18 25.04 12.43
C PHE A 512 31.28 26.03 12.03
N PRO A 513 32.49 25.55 11.69
CA PRO A 513 33.62 26.43 11.38
C PRO A 513 33.37 27.43 10.24
N THR A 514 32.62 26.99 9.20
CA THR A 514 32.22 27.86 8.07
C THR A 514 30.72 27.74 7.81
N GLY A 515 30.13 28.71 7.09
CA GLY A 515 28.70 28.65 6.69
C GLY A 515 28.46 27.89 5.39
N ASP A 516 29.52 27.60 4.61
CA ASP A 516 29.39 27.19 3.21
C ASP A 516 29.46 25.69 2.98
N PHE A 517 29.92 24.95 3.98
CA PHE A 517 30.09 23.50 3.91
C PHE A 517 28.88 22.76 4.47
N ASP A 518 28.61 21.54 3.95
CA ASP A 518 27.57 20.66 4.46
C ASP A 518 28.14 19.77 5.57
N TYR A 519 27.85 20.12 6.83
CA TYR A 519 28.36 19.43 8.02
C TYR A 519 27.43 18.32 8.52
N ILE A 520 26.38 17.94 7.81
CA ILE A 520 25.44 16.91 8.26
C ILE A 520 26.10 15.54 8.53
N ASN A 521 27.24 15.28 7.88
CA ASN A 521 28.04 14.07 8.06
C ASN A 521 29.30 14.27 8.92
N ALA A 522 29.48 15.46 9.51
CA ALA A 522 30.65 15.84 10.30
C ALA A 522 30.23 16.71 11.50
N ILE A 523 29.20 16.24 12.22
CA ILE A 523 28.60 16.98 13.36
C ILE A 523 29.57 17.19 14.51
N GLU A 524 30.63 16.37 14.62
CA GLU A 524 31.71 16.50 15.59
C GLU A 524 32.50 17.79 15.45
N LEU A 525 32.43 18.47 14.31
CA LEU A 525 33.09 19.74 14.06
C LEU A 525 32.30 20.97 14.56
N GLY A 526 31.10 20.76 15.08
CA GLY A 526 30.28 21.84 15.63
C GLY A 526 30.93 22.46 16.88
N GLN A 527 31.04 23.79 16.89
CA GLN A 527 31.66 24.55 18.00
C GLN A 527 30.86 24.42 19.30
N ASP A 528 29.57 24.13 19.22
CA ASP A 528 28.74 23.85 20.39
C ASP A 528 29.31 22.67 21.23
N LEU A 529 29.86 21.64 20.58
CA LEU A 529 30.52 20.51 21.26
C LEU A 529 31.84 20.94 21.92
N LEU A 530 32.59 21.84 21.27
CA LEU A 530 33.91 22.27 21.73
C LEU A 530 33.80 23.28 22.88
N ASN A 531 32.79 24.14 22.86
CA ASN A 531 32.64 25.26 23.79
C ASN A 531 31.75 24.95 25.03
N GLN A 532 31.32 23.73 25.23
CA GLN A 532 30.46 23.25 26.33
C GLN A 532 29.09 23.97 26.45
N GLY A 533 28.60 24.57 25.36
CA GLY A 533 27.49 25.49 25.47
C GLY A 533 26.11 24.92 25.16
N PHE A 534 25.89 24.30 24.02
CA PHE A 534 24.55 23.97 23.54
C PHE A 534 24.50 22.72 22.67
N VAL A 535 24.79 21.56 23.23
CA VAL A 535 24.42 20.30 22.61
C VAL A 535 23.01 19.94 23.06
N GLY A 536 22.04 19.99 22.18
CA GLY A 536 20.73 19.42 22.41
C GLY A 536 20.81 17.93 22.21
N ALA A 537 20.89 17.14 23.27
CA ALA A 537 20.69 15.70 23.20
C ALA A 537 19.34 15.36 23.82
N ASN A 538 18.52 14.62 23.12
CA ASN A 538 17.26 14.12 23.64
C ASN A 538 17.19 12.60 23.44
N SER A 539 16.73 11.91 24.47
CA SER A 539 16.40 10.49 24.39
C SER A 539 15.03 10.28 24.99
N ASP A 540 14.17 9.62 24.27
CA ASP A 540 12.88 9.17 24.76
C ASP A 540 12.84 7.65 24.69
N MET A 541 12.73 7.03 25.86
CA MET A 541 12.52 5.60 26.02
C MET A 541 11.14 5.42 26.61
N ALA A 542 10.16 5.11 25.78
CA ALA A 542 8.89 4.68 26.31
C ALA A 542 9.10 3.36 27.09
N PRO A 543 8.53 3.22 28.30
CA PRO A 543 8.55 1.94 28.99
C PRO A 543 7.96 0.87 28.11
N ASP A 544 8.48 -0.36 28.23
CA ASP A 544 7.92 -1.52 27.54
C ASP A 544 6.41 -1.58 27.81
N ASN A 545 5.63 -1.55 26.74
CA ASN A 545 4.19 -1.73 26.85
C ASN A 545 3.86 -3.19 26.63
N GLU A 546 3.51 -3.89 27.71
CA GLU A 546 3.12 -5.30 27.69
C GLU A 546 1.62 -5.42 27.93
N ILE A 547 0.96 -6.21 27.07
CA ILE A 547 -0.46 -6.47 27.17
C ILE A 547 -0.66 -7.99 27.17
N GLU A 548 -1.28 -8.47 28.25
CA GLU A 548 -1.81 -9.83 28.33
C GLU A 548 -3.32 -9.79 28.29
N ALA A 549 -3.93 -10.62 27.46
CA ALA A 549 -5.36 -10.65 27.30
C ALA A 549 -5.88 -12.09 27.22
N TYR A 550 -6.98 -12.35 27.91
CA TYR A 550 -7.78 -13.54 27.76
C TYR A 550 -9.09 -13.17 27.08
N PHE A 551 -9.53 -13.96 26.15
CA PHE A 551 -10.77 -13.68 25.42
C PHE A 551 -11.62 -14.92 25.27
N LEU A 552 -12.93 -14.70 25.20
CA LEU A 552 -13.94 -15.71 24.91
C LEU A 552 -15.00 -15.08 24.01
N ARG A 553 -15.39 -15.80 22.96
CA ARG A 553 -16.43 -15.42 22.02
C ARG A 553 -17.36 -16.62 21.76
N ALA A 554 -18.66 -16.34 21.69
CA ALA A 554 -19.69 -17.29 21.29
C ALA A 554 -20.56 -16.69 20.18
#